data_6fb42e1cbf68fcc48839762d2d4e359e
#
_entry.id   6fb42e1cbf68fcc48839762d2d4e359e
#
_cell.length_a   1.000
_cell.length_b   1.000
_cell.length_c   1.000
_cell.angle_alpha   90.00
_cell.angle_beta   90.00
_cell.angle_gamma   90.00
#
_symmetry.space_group_name_H-M   'P 1'
#
loop_
_entity.id
_entity.type
_entity.pdbx_description
1 polymer ?
#
loop_
_entity_poly.entity_id
_entity_poly.type
_entity_poly.pdbx_seq_one_letter_code
_entity_poly.pdbx_strand_id
1 'polypeptide(L)'
;MDTAFKRRWDFTYLGIDDSEAGIVGKKVVLGQGDYRRIVEWNALRRAINNELLTYKVNEDKLMGPYFISKKNLPEGEMIDPAVFTRIFKNKVIMYLFDDAAKQKRITLFGGCDEKAKNQYSKICREFDAKGVYIFCEGISSQFIDNVPEDDGE
;
A
#
# COMPACT_ATOMS: atom_id res chain seq x y z
N MET A 1 6.26 -2.03 -26.06
CA MET A 1 6.21 -1.49 -25.88
C MET A 1 5.94 -1.22 -25.57
N ASP A 2 5.95 -1.52 -25.31
CA ASP A 2 5.74 -1.08 -24.86
C ASP A 2 5.14 -0.89 -24.57
N THR A 3 5.13 -1.33 -24.63
CA THR A 3 4.58 -0.87 -24.38
C THR A 3 3.80 -0.93 -24.19
N ALA A 4 3.81 -1.59 -24.28
CA ALA A 4 3.14 -1.31 -24.21
C ALA A 4 2.63 -1.30 -23.88
N PHE A 5 2.62 -1.26 -23.74
CA PHE A 5 2.32 -0.73 -23.44
C PHE A 5 1.89 -0.17 -23.36
N LYS A 6 2.45 -0.11 -23.45
CA LYS A 6 1.97 0.66 -23.47
C LYS A 6 1.33 0.86 -23.82
N ARG A 7 1.40 0.65 -24.09
CA ARG A 7 0.84 0.80 -24.31
C ARG A 7 0.04 0.90 -24.33
N ARG A 8 0.01 1.10 -24.56
CA ARG A 8 -0.85 1.15 -24.21
C ARG A 8 -1.40 2.00 -23.61
N TRP A 9 -1.12 3.17 -23.73
CA TRP A 9 -1.36 3.82 -23.06
C TRP A 9 -2.05 4.95 -22.56
N ASP A 10 -2.39 6.32 -22.93
CA ASP A 10 -3.40 7.03 -22.31
C ASP A 10 -4.45 6.12 -21.81
N PHE A 11 -4.85 5.23 -22.61
CA PHE A 11 -5.76 4.18 -22.26
C PHE A 11 -5.23 3.41 -21.08
N THR A 12 -3.96 3.13 -21.06
CA THR A 12 -3.34 2.42 -19.96
C THR A 12 -3.46 3.21 -18.67
N TYR A 13 -3.30 4.48 -18.75
CA TYR A 13 -3.40 5.31 -17.57
C TYR A 13 -4.80 5.26 -16.98
N LEU A 14 -5.81 5.36 -17.82
CA LEU A 14 -7.18 5.24 -17.36
C LEU A 14 -7.42 3.86 -16.76
N GLY A 15 -6.81 2.84 -17.33
CA GLY A 15 -6.99 1.47 -16.88
C GLY A 15 -6.46 1.20 -15.48
N ILE A 16 -5.56 2.03 -14.98
CA ILE A 16 -5.01 1.81 -13.64
C ILE A 16 -6.12 1.76 -12.60
N ASP A 17 -7.13 2.62 -12.72
CA ASP A 17 -8.19 2.65 -11.74
C ASP A 17 -9.52 2.13 -12.28
N ASP A 18 -9.50 1.59 -13.48
CA ASP A 18 -10.73 1.25 -14.18
C ASP A 18 -11.53 0.12 -13.52
N SER A 19 -10.88 -0.80 -12.88
CA SER A 19 -11.55 -1.97 -12.31
C SER A 19 -11.60 -1.94 -10.80
N GLU A 20 -11.60 -0.77 -10.23
CA GLU A 20 -11.58 -0.65 -8.77
C GLU A 20 -12.80 -1.26 -8.10
N ALA A 21 -13.89 -1.40 -8.83
CA ALA A 21 -15.13 -1.88 -8.24
C ALA A 21 -14.95 -3.22 -7.50
N GLY A 22 -14.00 -4.03 -7.95
CA GLY A 22 -13.77 -5.32 -7.32
C GLY A 22 -13.06 -5.26 -5.98
N ILE A 23 -12.46 -4.12 -5.64
CA ILE A 23 -11.71 -4.00 -4.40
C ILE A 23 -12.16 -2.85 -3.52
N VAL A 24 -13.09 -2.03 -4.00
CA VAL A 24 -13.60 -0.90 -3.21
C VAL A 24 -14.30 -1.46 -1.96
N GLY A 25 -14.01 -0.85 -0.83
CA GLY A 25 -14.64 -1.25 0.43
C GLY A 25 -13.96 -2.37 1.17
N LYS A 26 -12.93 -2.98 0.60
CA LYS A 26 -12.21 -4.04 1.30
C LYS A 26 -11.23 -3.42 2.27
N LYS A 27 -11.43 -3.71 3.56
CA LYS A 27 -10.70 -3.06 4.64
C LYS A 27 -9.96 -4.05 5.50
N VAL A 28 -8.93 -3.58 6.16
CA VAL A 28 -8.15 -4.41 7.07
C VAL A 28 -7.67 -3.54 8.22
N VAL A 29 -7.55 -4.13 9.40
CA VAL A 29 -6.99 -3.43 10.55
C VAL A 29 -5.48 -3.68 10.53
N LEU A 30 -4.71 -2.62 10.48
CA LEU A 30 -3.25 -2.71 10.44
C LEU A 30 -2.66 -1.99 11.65
N GLY A 31 -1.49 -2.44 12.10
CA GLY A 31 -0.79 -1.83 13.23
C GLY A 31 -1.20 -2.44 14.54
N GLN A 32 -0.50 -2.06 15.58
CA GLN A 32 -0.73 -2.55 16.94
C GLN A 32 -0.78 -1.38 17.90
N GLY A 33 -1.52 -1.54 18.99
CA GLY A 33 -1.61 -0.50 20.00
C GLY A 33 -2.11 0.81 19.42
N ASP A 34 -1.40 1.87 19.67
CA ASP A 34 -1.78 3.20 19.21
C ASP A 34 -1.71 3.37 17.71
N TYR A 35 -1.09 2.43 17.01
CA TYR A 35 -0.97 2.51 15.56
C TYR A 35 -2.09 1.79 14.82
N ARG A 36 -3.01 1.18 15.54
CA ARG A 36 -4.10 0.43 14.90
C ARG A 36 -5.02 1.36 14.12
N ARG A 37 -5.19 1.07 12.85
CA ARG A 37 -6.09 1.86 12.00
C ARG A 37 -6.80 0.93 11.03
N ILE A 38 -8.03 1.28 10.68
CA ILE A 38 -8.77 0.58 9.64
C ILE A 38 -8.35 1.18 8.31
N VAL A 39 -7.88 0.35 7.41
CA VAL A 39 -7.33 0.80 6.14
C VAL A 39 -8.06 0.10 5.00
N GLU A 40 -8.63 0.87 4.11
CA GLU A 40 -9.20 0.31 2.88
C GLU A 40 -8.05 0.10 1.91
N TRP A 41 -7.93 -1.12 1.37
CA TRP A 41 -6.81 -1.43 0.48
C TRP A 41 -6.76 -0.49 -0.72
N ASN A 42 -7.92 -0.22 -1.32
CA ASN A 42 -7.92 0.64 -2.50
C ASN A 42 -7.45 2.05 -2.17
N ALA A 43 -7.86 2.59 -1.03
CA ALA A 43 -7.41 3.91 -0.61
C ALA A 43 -5.90 3.93 -0.36
N LEU A 44 -5.37 2.88 0.24
CA LEU A 44 -3.93 2.79 0.48
C LEU A 44 -3.17 2.68 -0.84
N ARG A 45 -3.67 1.86 -1.76
CA ARG A 45 -3.05 1.72 -3.07
C ARG A 45 -2.96 3.08 -3.78
N ARG A 46 -4.07 3.82 -3.76
CA ARG A 46 -4.10 5.14 -4.41
C ARG A 46 -3.18 6.14 -3.71
N ALA A 47 -3.13 6.09 -2.39
CA ALA A 47 -2.25 6.99 -1.63
C ALA A 47 -0.80 6.74 -1.97
N ILE A 48 -0.41 5.46 -2.07
CA ILE A 48 0.95 5.11 -2.43
C ILE A 48 1.24 5.56 -3.87
N ASN A 49 0.31 5.30 -4.78
CA ASN A 49 0.51 5.71 -6.18
C ASN A 49 0.67 7.22 -6.30
N ASN A 50 -0.13 7.98 -5.56
CA ASN A 50 -0.01 9.44 -5.59
C ASN A 50 1.35 9.89 -5.09
N GLU A 51 1.85 9.23 -4.07
CA GLU A 51 3.17 9.56 -3.56
C GLU A 51 4.25 9.23 -4.59
N LEU A 52 4.12 8.09 -5.26
CA LEU A 52 5.07 7.71 -6.30
C LEU A 52 5.07 8.72 -7.43
N LEU A 53 3.91 9.27 -7.76
CA LEU A 53 3.84 10.29 -8.80
C LEU A 53 4.59 11.56 -8.39
N THR A 54 4.57 11.91 -7.10
CA THR A 54 5.34 13.07 -6.66
C THR A 54 6.84 12.83 -6.78
N TYR A 55 7.26 11.55 -6.80
CA TYR A 55 8.66 11.19 -6.99
C TYR A 55 9.00 11.06 -8.48
N LYS A 56 8.03 11.34 -9.35
CA LYS A 56 8.21 11.26 -10.80
C LYS A 56 8.44 9.84 -11.29
N VAL A 57 7.85 8.89 -10.60
CA VAL A 57 7.86 7.50 -11.02
C VAL A 57 6.93 7.38 -12.23
N ASN A 58 7.34 6.58 -13.22
CA ASN A 58 6.53 6.39 -14.43
C ASN A 58 5.21 5.72 -14.13
N GLU A 59 4.20 6.08 -14.91
CA GLU A 59 2.85 5.51 -14.74
C GLU A 59 2.83 3.99 -14.81
N ASP A 60 3.69 3.40 -15.62
CA ASP A 60 3.69 1.95 -15.76
C ASP A 60 4.20 1.24 -14.50
N LYS A 61 4.72 1.98 -13.54
CA LYS A 61 5.16 1.39 -12.27
C LYS A 61 4.15 1.60 -11.15
N LEU A 62 3.04 2.26 -11.42
CA LEU A 62 2.00 2.41 -10.42
C LEU A 62 1.27 1.09 -10.24
N MET A 63 0.73 0.89 -9.04
CA MET A 63 0.04 -0.36 -8.73
C MET A 63 -1.40 -0.29 -9.21
N GLY A 64 -1.80 -1.26 -10.04
CA GLY A 64 -3.18 -1.34 -10.49
C GLY A 64 -4.10 -1.92 -9.42
N PRO A 65 -5.42 -1.94 -9.67
CA PRO A 65 -6.38 -2.41 -8.67
C PRO A 65 -6.17 -3.85 -8.25
N TYR A 66 -5.61 -4.67 -9.11
CA TYR A 66 -5.40 -6.08 -8.79
C TYR A 66 -3.92 -6.41 -8.60
N PHE A 67 -3.15 -5.42 -8.19
CA PHE A 67 -1.76 -5.67 -7.84
C PHE A 67 -1.68 -6.79 -6.79
N ILE A 68 -2.58 -6.74 -5.80
CA ILE A 68 -2.83 -7.89 -4.97
C ILE A 68 -3.99 -8.62 -5.65
N SER A 69 -3.75 -9.86 -6.04
CA SER A 69 -4.72 -10.62 -6.79
C SER A 69 -6.05 -10.71 -6.07
N LYS A 70 -7.13 -10.61 -6.83
CA LYS A 70 -8.47 -10.73 -6.29
C LYS A 70 -8.68 -12.05 -5.57
N LYS A 71 -8.04 -13.12 -6.00
CA LYS A 71 -8.17 -14.39 -5.32
C LYS A 71 -7.53 -14.38 -3.95
N ASN A 72 -6.63 -13.44 -3.68
CA ASN A 72 -5.98 -13.34 -2.38
C ASN A 72 -6.74 -12.41 -1.44
N LEU A 73 -7.82 -11.80 -1.91
CA LEU A 73 -8.66 -10.95 -1.09
C LEU A 73 -9.98 -11.67 -0.87
N PRO A 74 -10.42 -11.82 0.37
CA PRO A 74 -11.67 -12.53 0.63
C PRO A 74 -12.86 -11.78 0.05
N GLU A 75 -13.96 -12.47 -0.10
CA GLU A 75 -15.15 -11.86 -0.66
C GLU A 75 -15.77 -10.84 0.27
N GLY A 76 -15.59 -10.99 1.53
CA GLY A 76 -16.18 -10.06 2.50
C GLY A 76 -15.51 -8.72 2.50
N GLU A 77 -16.09 -7.81 3.22
CA GLU A 77 -15.58 -6.45 3.35
C GLU A 77 -14.31 -6.41 4.18
N MET A 78 -14.24 -7.22 5.24
CA MET A 78 -13.06 -7.18 6.11
C MET A 78 -12.08 -8.28 5.72
N ILE A 79 -10.83 -7.91 5.59
CA ILE A 79 -9.76 -8.82 5.22
C ILE A 79 -9.08 -9.31 6.50
N ASP A 80 -8.75 -10.58 6.55
CA ASP A 80 -7.99 -11.11 7.69
C ASP A 80 -6.65 -10.41 7.78
N PRO A 81 -6.33 -9.76 8.91
CA PRO A 81 -5.09 -8.98 9.02
C PRO A 81 -3.82 -9.81 8.80
N ALA A 82 -3.80 -11.06 9.28
CA ALA A 82 -2.61 -11.89 9.13
C ALA A 82 -2.35 -12.21 7.65
N VAL A 83 -3.42 -12.52 6.92
CA VAL A 83 -3.31 -12.83 5.50
C VAL A 83 -2.86 -11.60 4.72
N PHE A 84 -3.53 -10.48 4.96
CA PHE A 84 -3.20 -9.25 4.24
C PHE A 84 -1.77 -8.81 4.53
N THR A 85 -1.38 -8.85 5.80
CA THR A 85 -0.04 -8.42 6.20
C THR A 85 1.03 -9.21 5.48
N ARG A 86 0.84 -10.54 5.40
CA ARG A 86 1.81 -11.39 4.71
C ARG A 86 1.91 -11.04 3.23
N ILE A 87 0.77 -10.86 2.58
CA ILE A 87 0.75 -10.55 1.15
C ILE A 87 1.34 -9.17 0.91
N PHE A 88 0.99 -8.22 1.76
CA PHE A 88 1.47 -6.85 1.62
C PHE A 88 2.99 -6.79 1.75
N LYS A 89 3.55 -7.50 2.72
CA LYS A 89 5.00 -7.52 2.90
C LYS A 89 5.68 -8.16 1.70
N ASN A 90 5.20 -9.31 1.28
CA ASN A 90 5.87 -10.07 0.24
C ASN A 90 5.71 -9.47 -1.15
N LYS A 91 4.65 -8.74 -1.37
CA LYS A 91 4.35 -8.25 -2.70
C LYS A 91 4.46 -6.73 -2.79
N VAL A 92 3.79 -6.01 -1.91
CA VAL A 92 3.74 -4.55 -2.03
C VAL A 92 5.02 -3.90 -1.50
N ILE A 93 5.40 -4.22 -0.27
CA ILE A 93 6.60 -3.61 0.30
C ILE A 93 7.83 -4.02 -0.51
N MET A 94 7.91 -5.28 -0.90
CA MET A 94 9.03 -5.75 -1.71
C MET A 94 9.10 -5.01 -3.03
N TYR A 95 7.96 -4.82 -3.70
CA TYR A 95 7.93 -4.11 -4.97
C TYR A 95 8.37 -2.66 -4.82
N LEU A 96 7.87 -2.00 -3.77
CA LEU A 96 8.24 -0.61 -3.54
C LEU A 96 9.72 -0.48 -3.19
N PHE A 97 10.19 -1.38 -2.33
CA PHE A 97 11.56 -1.34 -1.87
C PHE A 97 12.56 -1.60 -3.00
N ASP A 98 12.25 -2.61 -3.81
CA ASP A 98 13.18 -3.11 -4.80
C ASP A 98 13.04 -2.48 -6.18
N ASP A 99 11.92 -1.86 -6.47
CA ASP A 99 11.64 -1.35 -7.81
C ASP A 99 11.05 0.04 -7.78
N ALA A 100 9.75 0.16 -7.53
CA ALA A 100 9.05 1.42 -7.76
C ALA A 100 9.60 2.60 -6.96
N ALA A 101 10.02 2.37 -5.72
CA ALA A 101 10.54 3.43 -4.87
C ALA A 101 12.00 3.20 -4.50
N LYS A 102 12.72 2.47 -5.33
CA LYS A 102 14.09 2.10 -5.04
C LYS A 102 14.99 3.29 -4.74
N GLN A 103 14.78 4.40 -5.42
CA GLN A 103 15.58 5.60 -5.23
C GLN A 103 15.02 6.51 -4.15
N LYS A 104 13.87 6.17 -3.58
CA LYS A 104 13.19 7.01 -2.61
C LYS A 104 12.76 6.26 -1.37
N ARG A 105 13.47 5.18 -1.04
CA ARG A 105 13.12 4.34 0.12
C ARG A 105 13.02 5.13 1.41
N ILE A 106 14.00 5.98 1.65
CA ILE A 106 14.05 6.74 2.89
C ILE A 106 12.88 7.70 2.97
N THR A 107 12.49 8.28 1.85
CA THR A 107 11.37 9.21 1.82
C THR A 107 10.04 8.48 1.95
N LEU A 108 9.85 7.43 1.16
CA LEU A 108 8.58 6.71 1.17
C LEU A 108 8.32 6.03 2.51
N PHE A 109 9.33 5.39 3.07
CA PHE A 109 9.20 4.71 4.36
C PHE A 109 9.58 5.64 5.50
N GLY A 110 9.19 6.90 5.38
CA GLY A 110 9.58 7.95 6.30
C GLY A 110 9.07 7.78 7.72
N GLY A 111 8.08 6.92 7.94
CA GLY A 111 7.59 6.65 9.29
C GLY A 111 8.35 5.56 10.01
N CYS A 112 9.25 4.87 9.32
CA CYS A 112 10.06 3.84 9.96
C CYS A 112 11.19 4.47 10.76
N ASP A 113 11.73 3.67 11.68
CA ASP A 113 12.92 4.06 12.41
C ASP A 113 14.05 4.31 11.42
N GLU A 114 14.93 5.24 11.73
CA GLU A 114 16.00 5.61 10.79
C GLU A 114 16.82 4.42 10.34
N LYS A 115 17.08 3.50 11.24
CA LYS A 115 17.89 2.35 10.91
C LYS A 115 17.16 1.32 10.08
N ALA A 116 15.84 1.42 10.00
CA ALA A 116 15.04 0.45 9.28
C ALA A 116 14.78 0.83 7.84
N LYS A 117 14.84 2.12 7.53
CA LYS A 117 14.37 2.64 6.24
C LYS A 117 15.03 2.04 5.02
N ASN A 118 16.20 1.47 5.18
CA ASN A 118 16.92 0.92 4.05
C ASN A 118 17.12 -0.58 4.16
N GLN A 119 16.32 -1.25 4.97
CA GLN A 119 16.43 -2.70 5.15
C GLN A 119 15.06 -3.32 5.09
N TYR A 120 14.84 -4.14 4.05
CA TYR A 120 13.54 -4.74 3.80
C TYR A 120 12.98 -5.47 5.02
N SER A 121 13.78 -6.31 5.66
CA SER A 121 13.28 -7.10 6.79
C SER A 121 12.87 -6.23 7.96
N LYS A 122 13.56 -5.12 8.16
CA LYS A 122 13.22 -4.22 9.26
C LYS A 122 11.97 -3.40 8.94
N ILE A 123 11.81 -3.02 7.68
CA ILE A 123 10.58 -2.34 7.27
C ILE A 123 9.39 -3.26 7.49
N CYS A 124 9.52 -4.53 7.15
CA CYS A 124 8.44 -5.49 7.36
C CYS A 124 8.10 -5.64 8.83
N ARG A 125 9.09 -5.65 9.69
CA ARG A 125 8.88 -5.74 11.13
C ARG A 125 8.18 -4.49 11.67
N GLU A 126 8.57 -3.34 11.15
CA GLU A 126 7.92 -2.09 11.49
C GLU A 126 6.47 -2.10 11.03
N PHE A 127 6.21 -2.68 9.86
CA PHE A 127 4.85 -2.76 9.35
C PHE A 127 3.95 -3.57 10.28
N ASP A 128 4.45 -4.64 10.86
CA ASP A 128 3.68 -5.41 11.82
C ASP A 128 3.25 -4.55 13.01
N ALA A 129 4.11 -3.66 13.45
CA ALA A 129 3.84 -2.84 14.62
C ALA A 129 3.09 -1.56 14.28
N LYS A 130 3.43 -0.92 13.18
CA LYS A 130 2.95 0.43 12.88
C LYS A 130 1.94 0.50 11.74
N GLY A 131 1.75 -0.56 10.99
CA GLY A 131 0.80 -0.52 9.88
C GLY A 131 1.15 0.60 8.91
N VAL A 132 0.17 1.43 8.56
CA VAL A 132 0.39 2.50 7.58
C VAL A 132 1.37 3.55 8.05
N TYR A 133 1.68 3.58 9.34
CA TYR A 133 2.62 4.57 9.84
C TYR A 133 4.06 4.31 9.45
N ILE A 134 4.34 3.22 8.74
CA ILE A 134 5.69 3.04 8.18
C ILE A 134 5.92 4.02 7.04
N PHE A 135 4.84 4.52 6.45
CA PHE A 135 4.95 5.41 5.30
C PHE A 135 5.07 6.86 5.74
N CYS A 136 5.47 7.71 4.79
CA CYS A 136 5.58 9.13 5.04
C CYS A 136 4.20 9.74 5.31
N GLU A 137 4.20 10.95 5.81
CA GLU A 137 2.99 11.65 6.18
C GLU A 137 2.01 11.80 5.04
N GLY A 138 2.49 11.94 3.83
CA GLY A 138 1.60 12.06 2.67
C GLY A 138 0.68 10.87 2.52
N ILE A 139 1.09 9.71 3.02
CA ILE A 139 0.27 8.51 2.96
C ILE A 139 -0.43 8.30 4.29
N SER A 140 0.31 8.28 5.39
CA SER A 140 -0.25 7.88 6.67
C SER A 140 -1.31 8.83 7.18
N SER A 141 -1.19 10.12 6.89
CA SER A 141 -2.13 11.11 7.38
C SER A 141 -3.54 10.85 6.87
N GLN A 142 -3.69 10.16 5.77
CA GLN A 142 -5.01 9.87 5.21
C GLN A 142 -5.78 8.85 6.03
N PHE A 143 -5.11 8.14 6.92
CA PHE A 143 -5.75 7.09 7.71
C PHE A 143 -5.76 7.38 9.20
N ILE A 144 -5.26 8.53 9.59
CA ILE A 144 -5.05 8.84 11.00
C ILE A 144 -6.34 8.84 11.81
N ASP A 145 -7.45 9.20 11.20
CA ASP A 145 -8.74 9.25 11.89
C ASP A 145 -9.50 7.92 11.87
N ASN A 146 -8.98 6.92 11.20
CA ASN A 146 -9.69 5.66 11.04
C ASN A 146 -9.38 4.67 12.16
N VAL A 147 -9.56 5.10 13.38
CA VAL A 147 -9.28 4.27 14.55
C VAL A 147 -10.37 3.22 14.67
N PRO A 148 -10.03 1.93 14.79
CA PRO A 148 -11.07 0.92 14.93
C PRO A 148 -11.76 1.06 16.29
N GLU A 149 -13.02 0.73 16.31
CA GLU A 149 -13.75 0.75 17.56
C GLU A 149 -13.19 -0.33 18.46
N ASP A 150 -13.09 0.03 19.72
CA ASP A 150 -12.54 -0.88 20.64
C ASP A 150 -13.65 -1.76 21.12
N ASP A 151 -13.91 -2.83 20.56
CA ASP A 151 -14.97 -3.63 20.94
C ASP A 151 -14.97 -4.07 22.26
N GLY A 152 -14.90 -3.34 23.06
CA GLY A 152 -15.08 -3.66 24.27
C GLY A 152 -14.04 -4.11 24.92
N GLU A 153 -13.54 -3.88 24.31
CA GLU A 153 -12.74 -4.16 24.85
C GLU A 153 -12.58 -3.50 25.30
#